data_c3fc3c56167fa8bdbe9e9f0a80341787
#
_entry.id   c3fc3c56167fa8bdbe9e9f0a80341787
#
_cell.length_a   1.000
_cell.length_b   1.000
_cell.length_c   1.000
_cell.angle_alpha   90.00
_cell.angle_beta   90.00
_cell.angle_gamma   90.00
#
_symmetry.space_group_name_H-M   'P 1'
#
loop_
_entity.id
_entity.type
_entity.pdbx_description
1 polymer ?
#
loop_
_entity_poly.entity_id
_entity_poly.type
_entity_poly.pdbx_seq_one_letter_code
_entity_poly.pdbx_strand_id
1 'polypeptide(L)'
;MWFVFALLSAVFAALTSILAKVGITGVNSNLATAIRTMVALVMAWGMVFLTNTQGGITAISKKSWLFLILSGLATGASWLCYYRALQIGDASRVVPIDKLSVVITLVLAFIFLHEKFTAKSLIGCILIGMGTLLMVL
;
A
#
# COMPACT_ATOMS: atom_id res chain seq x y z
N MET A 1 5.24 -12.17 16.06
CA MET A 1 5.70 -10.77 15.92
C MET A 1 5.25 -10.12 14.61
N TRP A 2 5.39 -10.78 13.44
CA TRP A 2 4.92 -10.23 12.15
C TRP A 2 3.45 -9.79 12.16
N PHE A 3 2.58 -10.54 12.85
CA PHE A 3 1.14 -10.27 12.94
C PHE A 3 0.83 -8.92 13.60
N VAL A 4 1.56 -8.54 14.64
CA VAL A 4 1.38 -7.27 15.34
C VAL A 4 1.71 -6.10 14.40
N PHE A 5 2.83 -6.19 13.69
CA PHE A 5 3.21 -5.16 12.70
C PHE A 5 2.20 -5.06 11.56
N ALA A 6 1.68 -6.19 11.08
CA ALA A 6 0.65 -6.20 10.05
C ALA A 6 -0.65 -5.54 10.53
N LEU A 7 -1.07 -5.81 11.78
CA LEU A 7 -2.25 -5.19 12.36
C LEU A 7 -2.08 -3.68 12.56
N LEU A 8 -0.93 -3.25 13.08
CA LEU A 8 -0.61 -1.82 13.19
C LEU A 8 -0.60 -1.13 11.83
N SER A 9 -0.02 -1.77 10.82
CA SER A 9 -0.05 -1.26 9.43
C SER A 9 -1.48 -1.08 8.93
N ALA A 10 -2.38 -2.04 9.22
CA ALA A 10 -3.78 -1.94 8.83
C ALA A 10 -4.50 -0.76 9.51
N VAL A 11 -4.24 -0.54 10.80
CA VAL A 11 -4.79 0.61 11.53
C VAL A 11 -4.30 1.93 10.92
N PHE A 12 -3.01 2.07 10.68
CA PHE A 12 -2.46 3.28 10.05
C PHE A 12 -2.94 3.45 8.62
N ALA A 13 -3.14 2.37 7.87
CA ALA A 13 -3.73 2.44 6.53
C ALA A 13 -5.17 2.95 6.55
N ALA A 14 -5.97 2.53 7.54
CA ALA A 14 -7.33 3.03 7.73
C ALA A 14 -7.34 4.53 8.06
N LEU A 15 -6.50 4.94 9.01
CA LEU A 15 -6.33 6.36 9.35
C LEU A 15 -5.88 7.18 8.14
N THR A 16 -4.93 6.67 7.37
CA THR A 16 -4.46 7.31 6.14
C THR A 16 -5.61 7.56 5.16
N SER A 17 -6.48 6.58 4.96
CA SER A 17 -7.62 6.70 4.03
C SER A 17 -8.60 7.79 4.44
N ILE A 18 -8.92 7.88 5.72
CA ILE A 18 -9.84 8.89 6.26
C ILE A 18 -9.19 10.28 6.24
N LEU A 19 -7.95 10.40 6.71
CA LEU A 19 -7.23 11.67 6.71
C LEU A 19 -7.01 12.19 5.28
N ALA A 20 -6.70 11.29 4.35
CA ALA A 20 -6.56 11.62 2.94
C ALA A 20 -7.87 12.12 2.34
N LYS A 21 -8.99 11.47 2.65
CA LYS A 21 -10.32 11.91 2.15
C LYS A 21 -10.67 13.31 2.63
N VAL A 22 -10.37 13.64 3.87
CA VAL A 22 -10.57 14.99 4.42
C VAL A 22 -9.61 16.00 3.78
N GLY A 23 -8.33 15.64 3.67
CA GLY A 23 -7.28 16.56 3.19
C GLY A 23 -7.33 16.83 1.68
N ILE A 24 -7.93 15.94 0.89
CA ILE A 24 -7.99 16.08 -0.57
C ILE A 24 -9.08 17.03 -1.05
N THR A 25 -9.96 17.45 -0.16
CA THR A 25 -11.05 18.38 -0.48
C THR A 25 -10.51 19.73 -0.94
N GLY A 26 -10.80 20.10 -2.20
CA GLY A 26 -10.33 21.34 -2.78
C GLY A 26 -8.85 21.38 -3.20
N VAL A 27 -8.15 20.26 -3.09
CA VAL A 27 -6.74 20.11 -3.49
C VAL A 27 -6.61 19.17 -4.68
N ASN A 28 -5.72 19.48 -5.62
CA ASN A 28 -5.44 18.56 -6.73
C ASN A 28 -4.90 17.23 -6.20
N SER A 29 -5.42 16.11 -6.68
CA SER A 29 -5.04 14.77 -6.20
C SER A 29 -3.56 14.46 -6.35
N ASN A 30 -2.94 14.92 -7.44
CA ASN A 30 -1.50 14.72 -7.66
C ASN A 30 -0.67 15.52 -6.65
N LEU A 31 -1.08 16.77 -6.36
CA LEU A 31 -0.43 17.61 -5.37
C LEU A 31 -0.58 17.04 -3.96
N ALA A 32 -1.76 16.55 -3.61
CA ALA A 32 -2.00 15.90 -2.32
C ALA A 32 -1.13 14.65 -2.15
N THR A 33 -1.00 13.84 -3.20
CA THR A 33 -0.10 12.68 -3.22
C THR A 33 1.36 13.08 -3.01
N ALA A 34 1.82 14.13 -3.69
CA ALA A 34 3.19 14.62 -3.58
C ALA A 34 3.52 15.11 -2.16
N ILE A 35 2.65 15.92 -1.56
CA ILE A 35 2.81 16.44 -0.19
C ILE A 35 2.87 15.29 0.82
N ARG A 36 1.93 14.36 0.74
CA ARG A 36 1.89 13.20 1.61
C ARG A 36 3.13 12.33 1.49
N THR A 37 3.58 12.10 0.25
CA THR A 37 4.78 11.30 -0.03
C THR A 37 6.02 11.94 0.54
N MET A 38 6.14 13.27 0.48
CA MET A 38 7.25 14.00 1.08
C MET A 38 7.29 13.80 2.60
N VAL A 39 6.15 13.89 3.28
CA VAL A 39 6.06 13.64 4.73
C VAL A 39 6.47 12.19 5.05
N ALA A 40 5.97 11.22 4.30
CA ALA A 40 6.35 9.81 4.47
C ALA A 40 7.84 9.57 4.22
N LEU A 41 8.41 10.22 3.22
CA LEU A 41 9.85 10.16 2.92
C LEU A 41 10.69 10.69 4.08
N VAL A 42 10.35 11.87 4.61
CA VAL A 42 11.05 12.46 5.76
C VAL A 42 10.95 11.55 6.97
N MET A 43 9.79 11.00 7.26
CA MET A 43 9.59 10.07 8.37
C MET A 43 10.42 8.79 8.21
N ALA A 44 10.45 8.22 7.01
CA ALA A 44 11.23 7.01 6.73
C ALA A 44 12.74 7.26 6.90
N TRP A 45 13.27 8.36 6.36
CA TRP A 45 14.67 8.73 6.53
C TRP A 45 14.99 9.10 7.97
N GLY A 46 14.07 9.76 8.69
CA GLY A 46 14.21 10.02 10.12
C GLY A 46 14.43 8.73 10.90
N MET A 47 13.68 7.68 10.57
CA MET A 47 13.85 6.36 11.18
C MET A 47 15.21 5.73 10.87
N VAL A 48 15.69 5.87 9.63
CA VAL A 48 17.03 5.41 9.22
C VAL A 48 18.13 6.07 10.05
N PHE A 49 18.05 7.38 10.28
CA PHE A 49 19.02 8.10 11.10
C PHE A 49 18.91 7.77 12.58
N LEU A 50 17.72 7.61 13.11
CA LEU A 50 17.50 7.20 14.52
C LEU A 50 18.05 5.81 14.82
N THR A 51 17.97 4.89 13.85
CA THR A 51 18.47 3.53 13.98
C THR A 51 19.93 3.36 13.54
N ASN A 52 20.59 4.44 13.08
CA ASN A 52 21.96 4.44 12.57
C ASN A 52 22.21 3.41 11.44
N THR A 53 21.22 3.20 10.58
CA THR A 53 21.28 2.22 9.50
C THR A 53 21.69 2.80 8.14
N GLN A 54 21.96 4.10 8.06
CA GLN A 54 22.33 4.81 6.83
C GLN A 54 23.60 4.24 6.17
N GLY A 55 24.52 3.69 6.95
CA GLY A 55 25.73 3.05 6.42
C GLY A 55 25.48 1.80 5.58
N GLY A 56 24.30 1.20 5.69
CA GLY A 56 23.89 0.04 4.89
C GLY A 56 23.64 0.34 3.40
N ILE A 57 23.52 1.61 3.01
CA ILE A 57 23.27 2.01 1.62
C ILE A 57 24.34 1.46 0.68
N THR A 58 25.60 1.49 1.08
CA THR A 58 26.74 1.00 0.28
C THR A 58 26.78 -0.53 0.16
N ALA A 59 26.11 -1.24 1.07
CA ALA A 59 26.04 -2.70 1.10
C ALA A 59 24.90 -3.29 0.26
N ILE A 60 24.01 -2.46 -0.28
CA ILE A 60 22.86 -2.89 -1.07
C ILE A 60 23.33 -3.39 -2.45
N SER A 61 22.93 -4.62 -2.82
CA SER A 61 23.24 -5.20 -4.13
C SER A 61 22.51 -4.44 -5.25
N LYS A 62 23.10 -4.49 -6.47
CA LYS A 62 22.45 -3.88 -7.66
C LYS A 62 21.05 -4.45 -7.93
N LYS A 63 20.88 -5.76 -7.69
CA LYS A 63 19.58 -6.42 -7.82
C LYS A 63 18.56 -5.83 -6.84
N SER A 64 18.93 -5.67 -5.58
CA SER A 64 18.06 -5.08 -4.56
C SER A 64 17.70 -3.62 -4.89
N TRP A 65 18.66 -2.83 -5.37
CA TRP A 65 18.41 -1.47 -5.84
C TRP A 65 17.35 -1.42 -6.95
N LEU A 66 17.50 -2.30 -7.95
CA LEU A 66 16.55 -2.36 -9.07
C LEU A 66 15.13 -2.66 -8.57
N PHE A 67 14.97 -3.69 -7.74
CA PHE A 67 13.64 -4.07 -7.23
C PHE A 67 13.05 -3.02 -6.29
N LEU A 68 13.85 -2.37 -5.46
CA LEU A 68 13.38 -1.27 -4.61
C LEU A 68 12.92 -0.06 -5.42
N ILE A 69 13.63 0.30 -6.48
CA ILE A 69 13.24 1.38 -7.38
C ILE A 69 11.93 1.03 -8.10
N LEU A 70 11.81 -0.18 -8.64
CA LEU A 70 10.58 -0.65 -9.29
C LEU A 70 9.39 -0.68 -8.33
N SER A 71 9.61 -1.13 -7.09
CA SER A 71 8.60 -1.11 -6.04
C SER A 71 8.17 0.31 -5.70
N GLY A 72 9.11 1.24 -5.61
CA GLY A 72 8.82 2.66 -5.37
C GLY A 72 7.99 3.28 -6.50
N LEU A 73 8.30 2.97 -7.75
CA LEU A 73 7.52 3.41 -8.92
C LEU A 73 6.11 2.84 -8.89
N ALA A 74 5.95 1.56 -8.59
CA ALA A 74 4.65 0.92 -8.45
C ALA A 74 3.82 1.54 -7.31
N THR A 75 4.45 1.82 -6.18
CA THR A 75 3.81 2.51 -5.04
C THR A 75 3.34 3.90 -5.43
N GLY A 76 4.19 4.67 -6.11
CA GLY A 76 3.84 6.01 -6.59
C GLY A 76 2.66 5.99 -7.56
N ALA A 77 2.67 5.10 -8.53
CA ALA A 77 1.58 4.91 -9.47
C ALA A 77 0.27 4.51 -8.76
N SER A 78 0.36 3.57 -7.82
CA SER A 78 -0.78 3.13 -7.01
C SER A 78 -1.40 4.30 -6.22
N TRP A 79 -0.58 5.11 -5.56
CA TRP A 79 -1.06 6.24 -4.77
C TRP A 79 -1.67 7.35 -5.62
N LEU A 80 -1.11 7.65 -6.78
CA LEU A 80 -1.71 8.61 -7.71
C LEU A 80 -3.11 8.17 -8.13
N CYS A 81 -3.28 6.90 -8.49
CA CYS A 81 -4.59 6.33 -8.82
C CYS A 81 -5.53 6.33 -7.62
N TYR A 82 -5.04 5.91 -6.45
CA TYR A 82 -5.85 5.82 -5.23
C TYR A 82 -6.36 7.19 -4.77
N TYR A 83 -5.50 8.21 -4.76
CA TYR A 83 -5.90 9.57 -4.39
C TYR A 83 -6.90 10.18 -5.38
N ARG A 84 -6.70 9.89 -6.66
CA ARG A 84 -7.69 10.31 -7.67
C ARG A 84 -9.03 9.62 -7.46
N ALA A 85 -9.03 8.33 -7.16
CA ALA A 85 -10.25 7.59 -6.84
C ALA A 85 -10.95 8.15 -5.59
N LEU A 86 -10.19 8.44 -4.52
CA LEU A 86 -10.75 9.07 -3.30
C LEU A 86 -11.34 10.46 -3.56
N GLN A 87 -10.79 11.22 -4.51
CA GLN A 87 -11.29 12.54 -4.85
C GLN A 87 -12.66 12.49 -5.51
N ILE A 88 -12.86 11.52 -6.40
CA ILE A 88 -14.10 11.40 -7.20
C ILE A 88 -15.11 10.39 -6.63
N GLY A 89 -14.70 9.52 -5.72
CA GLY A 89 -15.54 8.46 -5.13
C GLY A 89 -15.59 8.52 -3.62
N ASP A 90 -16.53 7.79 -3.05
CA ASP A 90 -16.67 7.65 -1.60
C ASP A 90 -15.60 6.73 -1.04
N ALA A 91 -15.00 7.08 0.11
CA ALA A 91 -13.99 6.26 0.77
C ALA A 91 -14.50 4.85 1.08
N SER A 92 -15.79 4.71 1.43
CA SER A 92 -16.42 3.42 1.71
C SER A 92 -16.46 2.47 0.53
N ARG A 93 -16.37 2.98 -0.70
CA ARG A 93 -16.30 2.20 -1.94
C ARG A 93 -14.88 2.04 -2.46
N VAL A 94 -14.09 3.09 -2.41
CA VAL A 94 -12.71 3.11 -2.92
C VAL A 94 -11.80 2.19 -2.09
N VAL A 95 -11.89 2.26 -0.76
CA VAL A 95 -11.02 1.46 0.13
C VAL A 95 -11.22 -0.05 -0.07
N PRO A 96 -12.44 -0.60 -0.14
CA PRO A 96 -12.62 -2.03 -0.41
C PRO A 96 -12.05 -2.46 -1.76
N ILE A 97 -12.21 -1.66 -2.82
CA ILE A 97 -11.64 -1.97 -4.15
C ILE A 97 -10.11 -2.03 -4.08
N ASP A 98 -9.49 -1.09 -3.39
CA ASP A 98 -8.03 -1.11 -3.17
C ASP A 98 -7.57 -2.41 -2.50
N LYS A 99 -8.38 -3.00 -1.62
CA LYS A 99 -8.09 -4.28 -0.96
C LYS A 99 -8.16 -5.49 -1.87
N LEU A 100 -8.67 -5.38 -3.10
CA LEU A 100 -8.49 -6.42 -4.12
C LEU A 100 -7.02 -6.67 -4.44
N SER A 101 -6.14 -5.73 -4.12
CA SER A 101 -4.69 -5.93 -4.18
C SER A 101 -4.23 -7.15 -3.38
N VAL A 102 -4.92 -7.52 -2.31
CA VAL A 102 -4.62 -8.73 -1.52
C VAL A 102 -4.78 -9.99 -2.38
N VAL A 103 -5.86 -10.08 -3.15
CA VAL A 103 -6.11 -11.21 -4.06
C VAL A 103 -5.04 -11.27 -5.14
N ILE A 104 -4.73 -10.12 -5.76
CA ILE A 104 -3.69 -10.01 -6.79
C ILE A 104 -2.32 -10.39 -6.21
N THR A 105 -1.99 -9.90 -5.01
CA THR A 105 -0.73 -10.22 -4.34
C THR A 105 -0.58 -11.73 -4.09
N LEU A 106 -1.64 -12.41 -3.65
CA LEU A 106 -1.59 -13.86 -3.42
C LEU A 106 -1.36 -14.63 -4.71
N VAL A 107 -2.00 -14.22 -5.81
CA VAL A 107 -1.76 -14.83 -7.12
C VAL A 107 -0.31 -14.60 -7.58
N LEU A 108 0.19 -13.38 -7.45
CA LEU A 108 1.57 -13.05 -7.81
C LEU A 108 2.59 -13.76 -6.91
N ALA A 109 2.32 -13.88 -5.62
CA ALA A 109 3.18 -14.61 -4.68
C ALA A 109 3.27 -16.11 -5.04
N PHE A 110 2.17 -16.71 -5.46
CA PHE A 110 2.16 -18.07 -5.96
C PHE A 110 3.01 -18.22 -7.24
N ILE A 111 2.85 -17.30 -8.21
CA ILE A 111 3.54 -17.39 -9.52
C ILE A 111 5.02 -17.06 -9.39
N PHE A 112 5.39 -15.95 -8.72
CA PHE A 112 6.75 -15.44 -8.70
C PHE A 112 7.59 -15.88 -7.50
N LEU A 113 6.96 -16.03 -6.33
CA LEU A 113 7.66 -16.40 -5.10
C LEU A 113 7.52 -17.91 -4.80
N HIS A 114 6.73 -18.64 -5.62
CA HIS A 114 6.45 -20.05 -5.43
C HIS A 114 5.91 -20.40 -4.03
N GLU A 115 5.17 -19.46 -3.42
CA GLU A 115 4.51 -19.71 -2.14
C GLU A 115 3.35 -20.70 -2.33
N LYS A 116 3.16 -21.54 -1.31
CA LYS A 116 2.11 -22.58 -1.37
C LYS A 116 0.72 -21.96 -1.29
N PHE A 117 -0.09 -22.21 -2.28
CA PHE A 117 -1.49 -21.81 -2.31
C PHE A 117 -2.34 -22.84 -1.55
N THR A 118 -2.87 -22.47 -0.41
CA THR A 118 -3.71 -23.37 0.39
C THR A 118 -5.20 -23.18 0.06
N ALA A 119 -6.01 -24.21 0.30
CA ALA A 119 -7.46 -24.08 0.16
C ALA A 119 -8.04 -22.97 1.03
N LYS A 120 -7.47 -22.74 2.22
CA LYS A 120 -7.85 -21.63 3.11
C LYS A 120 -7.58 -20.27 2.48
N SER A 121 -6.41 -20.11 1.84
CA SER A 121 -6.05 -18.86 1.12
C SER A 121 -7.01 -18.60 -0.05
N LEU A 122 -7.38 -19.64 -0.78
CA LEU A 122 -8.34 -19.53 -1.89
C LEU A 122 -9.72 -19.09 -1.40
N ILE A 123 -10.23 -19.69 -0.35
CA ILE A 123 -11.52 -19.32 0.26
C ILE A 123 -11.45 -17.87 0.76
N GLY A 124 -10.36 -17.48 1.43
CA GLY A 124 -10.14 -16.11 1.89
C GLY A 124 -10.16 -15.09 0.74
N CYS A 125 -9.51 -15.40 -0.38
CA CYS A 125 -9.53 -14.55 -1.58
C CYS A 125 -10.94 -14.39 -2.15
N ILE A 126 -11.70 -15.47 -2.26
CA ILE A 126 -13.08 -15.45 -2.76
C ILE A 126 -13.95 -14.57 -1.84
N LEU A 127 -13.83 -14.75 -0.52
CA LEU A 127 -14.58 -13.95 0.47
C LEU A 127 -14.23 -12.47 0.40
N ILE A 128 -12.96 -12.11 0.25
CA ILE A 128 -12.52 -10.72 0.08
C ILE A 128 -13.10 -10.13 -1.21
N GLY A 129 -13.01 -10.86 -2.32
CA GLY A 129 -13.54 -10.43 -3.61
C GLY A 129 -15.06 -10.21 -3.57
N MET A 130 -15.80 -11.19 -3.03
CA MET A 130 -17.26 -11.09 -2.88
C MET A 130 -17.65 -9.94 -1.93
N GLY A 131 -17.00 -9.83 -0.77
CA GLY A 131 -17.24 -8.74 0.18
C GLY A 131 -16.99 -7.37 -0.43
N THR A 132 -15.92 -7.22 -1.20
CA THR A 132 -15.62 -5.97 -1.93
C THR A 132 -16.71 -5.64 -2.93
N LEU A 133 -17.16 -6.60 -3.73
CA LEU A 133 -18.24 -6.39 -4.70
C LEU A 133 -19.54 -5.96 -4.01
N LEU A 134 -19.91 -6.60 -2.91
CA LEU A 134 -21.10 -6.23 -2.14
C LEU A 134 -21.03 -4.80 -1.57
N MET A 135 -19.85 -4.33 -1.20
CA MET A 135 -19.68 -2.95 -0.68
C MET A 135 -19.75 -1.89 -1.78
N VAL A 136 -19.50 -2.25 -3.02
CA VAL A 136 -19.46 -1.32 -4.16
C VAL A 136 -20.78 -1.26 -4.91
N LEU A 137 -21.50 -2.37 -4.99
CA LEU A 137 -22.82 -2.48 -5.63
C LEU A 137 -23.91 -1.88 -4.75
#